data_1c4c82a265b8d5274a96eb2e7504c619
#
_entry.id   1c4c82a265b8d5274a96eb2e7504c619
#
_cell.length_a   1.000
_cell.length_b   1.000
_cell.length_c   1.000
_cell.angle_alpha   90.00
_cell.angle_beta   90.00
_cell.angle_gamma   90.00
#
_symmetry.space_group_name_H-M   'P 1'
#
loop_
_entity.id
_entity.type
_entity.pdbx_description
1 polymer ?
#
loop_
_entity_poly.entity_id
_entity_poly.type
_entity_poly.pdbx_seq_one_letter_code
_entity_poly.pdbx_strand_id
1 'polypeptide(L)'
;MASKILFGFHAVAVRLKTAPASVLEIHVDTTRRDQRMRQFVERATALGSRLIDSDDERLQKICGTHRHQGVVARVDAVQMSHSLDDTLDAVQGDPLLLVLDGITDPHNLGACLRVADGAGAHAVIAPKDHAVGVNATVAKVASGAADTVPYFMVTNLARTLKELKERDIRIIGTSDDAQQIGRAHV
;
A
#
# COMPACT_ATOMS: atom_id res chain seq x y z
N MET A 1 -15.90 -13.90 4.76
CA MET A 1 -14.72 -12.99 4.70
C MET A 1 -15.13 -11.78 3.87
N ALA A 2 -14.75 -10.57 4.27
CA ALA A 2 -15.10 -9.37 3.51
C ALA A 2 -14.20 -9.30 2.27
N SER A 3 -14.79 -9.24 1.07
CA SER A 3 -14.05 -9.00 -0.17
C SER A 3 -14.04 -7.52 -0.50
N LYS A 4 -12.95 -7.05 -1.12
CA LYS A 4 -12.76 -5.67 -1.59
C LYS A 4 -12.61 -5.65 -3.10
N ILE A 5 -13.01 -4.57 -3.72
CA ILE A 5 -12.80 -4.33 -5.15
C ILE A 5 -11.59 -3.41 -5.34
N LEU A 6 -10.63 -3.87 -6.12
CA LEU A 6 -9.52 -3.07 -6.65
C LEU A 6 -9.73 -2.86 -8.14
N PHE A 7 -9.33 -1.71 -8.67
CA PHE A 7 -9.45 -1.42 -10.09
C PHE A 7 -8.26 -0.61 -10.63
N GLY A 8 -8.01 -0.79 -11.92
CA GLY A 8 -6.88 -0.22 -12.63
C GLY A 8 -5.62 -1.07 -12.55
N PHE A 9 -4.78 -0.97 -13.60
CA PHE A 9 -3.59 -1.81 -13.76
C PHE A 9 -2.63 -1.77 -12.57
N HIS A 10 -2.38 -0.57 -12.04
CA HIS A 10 -1.38 -0.41 -10.98
C HIS A 10 -1.83 -1.11 -9.70
N ALA A 11 -3.03 -0.81 -9.21
CA ALA A 11 -3.53 -1.36 -7.95
C ALA A 11 -3.61 -2.90 -8.00
N VAL A 12 -4.12 -3.46 -9.12
CA VAL A 12 -4.25 -4.90 -9.27
C VAL A 12 -2.87 -5.56 -9.46
N ALA A 13 -1.96 -4.96 -10.23
CA ALA A 13 -0.61 -5.49 -10.43
C ALA A 13 0.21 -5.51 -9.14
N VAL A 14 0.10 -4.47 -8.31
CA VAL A 14 0.75 -4.43 -6.98
C VAL A 14 0.21 -5.56 -6.11
N ARG A 15 -1.12 -5.72 -6.04
CA ARG A 15 -1.73 -6.80 -5.25
C ARG A 15 -1.31 -8.19 -5.73
N LEU A 16 -1.23 -8.40 -7.03
CA LEU A 16 -0.73 -9.65 -7.62
C LEU A 16 0.73 -9.94 -7.25
N LYS A 17 1.54 -8.90 -7.10
CA LYS A 17 2.95 -9.03 -6.71
C LYS A 17 3.10 -9.28 -5.21
N THR A 18 2.35 -8.58 -4.36
CA THR A 18 2.55 -8.57 -2.90
C THR A 18 1.74 -9.64 -2.18
N ALA A 19 0.55 -9.98 -2.67
CA ALA A 19 -0.34 -10.95 -2.04
C ALA A 19 -1.19 -11.70 -3.08
N PRO A 20 -0.59 -12.49 -3.99
CA PRO A 20 -1.30 -13.16 -5.08
C PRO A 20 -2.43 -14.08 -4.58
N ALA A 21 -2.22 -14.77 -3.47
CA ALA A 21 -3.23 -15.66 -2.88
C ALA A 21 -4.51 -14.92 -2.39
N SER A 22 -4.43 -13.61 -2.20
CA SER A 22 -5.59 -12.79 -1.82
C SER A 22 -6.45 -12.36 -3.01
N VAL A 23 -6.00 -12.61 -4.24
CA VAL A 23 -6.73 -12.24 -5.45
C VAL A 23 -7.68 -13.36 -5.82
N LEU A 24 -8.98 -13.15 -5.60
CA LEU A 24 -10.01 -14.16 -5.85
C LEU A 24 -10.33 -14.32 -7.34
N GLU A 25 -10.50 -13.19 -8.03
CA GLU A 25 -10.79 -13.13 -9.46
C GLU A 25 -10.43 -11.77 -10.03
N ILE A 26 -10.09 -11.75 -11.31
CA ILE A 26 -9.76 -10.53 -12.05
C ILE A 26 -10.64 -10.46 -13.30
N HIS A 27 -11.42 -9.40 -13.41
CA HIS A 27 -12.21 -9.08 -14.59
C HIS A 27 -11.37 -8.21 -15.54
N VAL A 28 -11.28 -8.60 -16.79
CA VAL A 28 -10.51 -7.91 -17.83
C VAL A 28 -11.40 -7.55 -19.01
N ASP A 29 -11.20 -6.36 -19.56
CA ASP A 29 -11.90 -5.90 -20.76
C ASP A 29 -11.32 -6.60 -22.00
N THR A 30 -12.09 -7.49 -22.59
CA THR A 30 -11.72 -8.27 -23.78
C THR A 30 -11.66 -7.46 -25.06
N THR A 31 -12.28 -6.29 -25.09
CA THR A 31 -12.24 -5.38 -26.26
C THR A 31 -10.89 -4.68 -26.34
N ARG A 32 -10.18 -4.59 -25.23
CA ARG A 32 -8.92 -3.90 -25.11
C ARG A 32 -7.74 -4.79 -25.47
N ARG A 33 -7.07 -4.46 -26.61
CA ARG A 33 -5.98 -5.27 -27.20
C ARG A 33 -4.60 -4.57 -27.18
N ASP A 34 -4.43 -3.54 -26.36
CA ASP A 34 -3.14 -2.86 -26.24
C ASP A 34 -2.08 -3.72 -25.55
N GLN A 35 -0.81 -3.34 -25.74
CA GLN A 35 0.34 -4.07 -25.21
C GLN A 35 0.31 -4.20 -23.68
N ARG A 36 -0.16 -3.18 -22.99
CA ARG A 36 -0.24 -3.16 -21.53
C ARG A 36 -1.23 -4.21 -21.01
N MET A 37 -2.39 -4.34 -21.66
CA MET A 37 -3.38 -5.37 -21.32
C MET A 37 -2.82 -6.77 -21.56
N ARG A 38 -2.15 -7.00 -22.68
CA ARG A 38 -1.54 -8.31 -22.97
C ARG A 38 -0.51 -8.71 -21.91
N GLN A 39 0.43 -7.82 -21.59
CA GLN A 39 1.44 -8.07 -20.55
C GLN A 39 0.83 -8.31 -19.17
N PHE A 40 -0.25 -7.61 -18.85
CA PHE A 40 -0.97 -7.80 -17.59
C PHE A 40 -1.62 -9.18 -17.54
N VAL A 41 -2.34 -9.58 -18.57
CA VAL A 41 -3.00 -10.89 -18.68
C VAL A 41 -1.98 -12.03 -18.60
N GLU A 42 -0.87 -11.95 -19.34
CA GLU A 42 0.22 -12.93 -19.30
C GLU A 42 0.77 -13.10 -17.88
N ARG A 43 1.04 -11.98 -17.18
CA ARG A 43 1.53 -12.01 -15.80
C ARG A 43 0.50 -12.61 -14.84
N ALA A 44 -0.76 -12.21 -14.93
CA ALA A 44 -1.82 -12.71 -14.06
C ALA A 44 -2.04 -14.22 -14.28
N THR A 45 -1.98 -14.69 -15.53
CA THR A 45 -2.07 -16.11 -15.88
C THR A 45 -0.88 -16.89 -15.33
N ALA A 46 0.34 -16.37 -15.46
CA ALA A 46 1.55 -17.00 -14.93
C ALA A 46 1.51 -17.17 -13.40
N LEU A 47 0.80 -16.29 -12.70
CA LEU A 47 0.57 -16.37 -11.25
C LEU A 47 -0.64 -17.24 -10.87
N GLY A 48 -1.28 -17.90 -11.83
CA GLY A 48 -2.43 -18.78 -11.60
C GLY A 48 -3.72 -18.04 -11.23
N SER A 49 -3.82 -16.72 -11.52
CA SER A 49 -5.01 -15.93 -11.19
C SER A 49 -6.19 -16.30 -12.07
N ARG A 50 -7.39 -16.32 -11.46
CA ARG A 50 -8.65 -16.53 -12.19
C ARG A 50 -9.01 -15.28 -12.98
N LEU A 51 -8.89 -15.33 -14.31
CA LEU A 51 -9.31 -14.27 -15.21
C LEU A 51 -10.75 -14.49 -15.68
N ILE A 52 -11.52 -13.41 -15.73
CA ILE A 52 -12.91 -13.39 -16.21
C ILE A 52 -13.04 -12.33 -17.28
N ASP A 53 -13.44 -12.75 -18.45
CA ASP A 53 -13.73 -11.85 -19.57
C ASP A 53 -14.95 -10.98 -19.23
N SER A 54 -14.82 -9.70 -19.46
CA SER A 54 -15.86 -8.71 -19.13
C SER A 54 -15.87 -7.58 -20.16
N ASP A 55 -16.98 -6.88 -20.24
CA ASP A 55 -17.13 -5.63 -20.97
C ASP A 55 -17.02 -4.41 -20.04
N ASP A 56 -16.93 -3.22 -20.62
CA ASP A 56 -16.80 -1.96 -19.89
C ASP A 56 -17.97 -1.71 -18.92
N GLU A 57 -19.20 -2.04 -19.34
CA GLU A 57 -20.40 -1.86 -18.50
C GLU A 57 -20.36 -2.75 -17.25
N ARG A 58 -19.92 -4.00 -17.41
CA ARG A 58 -19.80 -4.94 -16.30
C ARG A 58 -18.71 -4.51 -15.34
N LEU A 59 -17.56 -4.07 -15.86
CA LEU A 59 -16.46 -3.54 -15.05
C LEU A 59 -16.92 -2.33 -14.25
N GLN A 60 -17.63 -1.39 -14.88
CA GLN A 60 -18.20 -0.23 -14.20
C GLN A 60 -19.19 -0.61 -13.10
N LYS A 61 -20.08 -1.58 -13.35
CA LYS A 61 -21.03 -2.07 -12.35
C LYS A 61 -20.32 -2.66 -11.12
N ILE A 62 -19.18 -3.35 -11.33
CA ILE A 62 -18.43 -3.97 -10.26
C ILE A 62 -17.70 -2.93 -9.40
N CYS A 63 -17.01 -1.95 -10.02
CA CYS A 63 -16.17 -1.00 -9.31
C CYS A 63 -16.81 0.38 -9.07
N GLY A 64 -17.98 0.65 -9.64
CA GLY A 64 -18.71 1.91 -9.46
C GLY A 64 -18.09 3.13 -10.14
N THR A 65 -17.15 2.95 -11.08
CA THR A 65 -16.44 4.05 -11.75
C THR A 65 -15.99 3.68 -13.15
N HIS A 66 -15.88 4.65 -14.06
CA HIS A 66 -15.27 4.48 -15.38
C HIS A 66 -13.73 4.46 -15.38
N ARG A 67 -13.09 4.70 -14.22
CA ARG A 67 -11.62 4.82 -14.13
C ARG A 67 -10.90 3.48 -13.98
N HIS A 68 -11.57 2.37 -14.24
CA HIS A 68 -11.03 1.01 -14.07
C HIS A 68 -9.96 0.62 -15.10
N GLN A 69 -9.76 1.39 -16.14
CA GLN A 69 -8.72 1.12 -17.16
C GLN A 69 -8.81 -0.30 -17.78
N GLY A 70 -9.99 -0.92 -17.77
CA GLY A 70 -10.22 -2.27 -18.29
C GLY A 70 -9.82 -3.40 -17.35
N VAL A 71 -9.48 -3.12 -16.08
CA VAL A 71 -9.08 -4.13 -15.09
C VAL A 71 -9.75 -3.88 -13.75
N VAL A 72 -10.45 -4.89 -13.25
CA VAL A 72 -11.10 -4.90 -11.93
C VAL A 72 -10.82 -6.24 -11.26
N ALA A 73 -10.39 -6.23 -10.01
CA ALA A 73 -10.16 -7.46 -9.24
C ALA A 73 -11.00 -7.49 -7.97
N ARG A 74 -11.54 -8.65 -7.66
CA ARG A 74 -12.09 -8.95 -6.35
C ARG A 74 -10.99 -9.60 -5.53
N VAL A 75 -10.67 -9.02 -4.39
CA VAL A 75 -9.62 -9.48 -3.51
C VAL A 75 -10.16 -9.70 -2.11
N ASP A 76 -9.60 -10.66 -1.40
CA ASP A 76 -9.80 -10.73 0.04
C ASP A 76 -9.23 -9.49 0.70
N ALA A 77 -9.90 -9.00 1.74
CA ALA A 77 -9.27 -8.03 2.63
C ALA A 77 -8.03 -8.72 3.21
N VAL A 78 -6.84 -8.30 2.76
CA VAL A 78 -5.61 -8.72 3.45
C VAL A 78 -5.76 -8.21 4.87
N GLN A 79 -5.77 -9.10 5.83
CA GLN A 79 -5.54 -8.70 7.21
C GLN A 79 -4.10 -8.17 7.22
N MET A 80 -3.98 -6.84 7.09
CA MET A 80 -2.73 -6.20 7.43
C MET A 80 -2.43 -6.58 8.87
N SER A 81 -1.17 -6.89 9.16
CA SER A 81 -0.73 -7.22 10.52
C SER A 81 -1.37 -6.25 11.50
N HIS A 82 -2.00 -6.78 12.54
CA HIS A 82 -2.71 -5.95 13.51
C HIS A 82 -1.77 -5.17 14.41
N SER A 83 -0.46 -5.51 14.38
CA SER A 83 0.57 -4.84 15.18
C SER A 83 1.83 -4.53 14.35
N LEU A 84 2.58 -3.53 14.81
CA LEU A 84 3.88 -3.20 14.24
C LEU A 84 4.86 -4.37 14.45
N ASP A 85 4.80 -5.03 15.60
CA ASP A 85 5.67 -6.17 15.92
C ASP A 85 5.47 -7.33 14.95
N ASP A 86 4.21 -7.73 14.68
CA ASP A 86 3.92 -8.79 13.70
C ASP A 86 4.42 -8.44 12.30
N THR A 87 4.35 -7.14 11.92
CA THR A 87 4.88 -6.67 10.64
C THR A 87 6.39 -6.82 10.60
N LEU A 88 7.09 -6.42 11.66
CA LEU A 88 8.55 -6.48 11.74
C LEU A 88 9.05 -7.92 11.76
N ASP A 89 8.36 -8.80 12.49
CA ASP A 89 8.73 -10.22 12.60
C ASP A 89 8.54 -10.98 11.28
N ALA A 90 7.67 -10.50 10.41
CA ALA A 90 7.45 -11.08 9.08
C ALA A 90 8.46 -10.60 8.01
N VAL A 91 9.24 -9.54 8.28
CA VAL A 91 10.21 -9.00 7.32
C VAL A 91 11.41 -9.94 7.18
N GLN A 92 11.74 -10.26 5.93
CA GLN A 92 12.97 -10.97 5.60
C GLN A 92 14.05 -9.97 5.17
N GLY A 93 15.09 -9.83 5.97
CA GLY A 93 16.16 -8.84 5.77
C GLY A 93 15.93 -7.55 6.55
N ASP A 94 16.55 -6.46 6.11
CA ASP A 94 16.51 -5.17 6.81
C ASP A 94 15.15 -4.47 6.60
N PRO A 95 14.41 -4.14 7.66
CA PRO A 95 13.15 -3.42 7.52
C PRO A 95 13.37 -1.97 7.10
N LEU A 96 12.61 -1.51 6.10
CA LEU A 96 12.50 -0.11 5.73
C LEU A 96 11.20 0.45 6.29
N LEU A 97 11.29 1.43 7.16
CA LEU A 97 10.15 2.06 7.83
C LEU A 97 10.15 3.56 7.57
N LEU A 98 8.98 4.13 7.32
CA LEU A 98 8.80 5.57 7.24
C LEU A 98 8.10 6.05 8.52
N VAL A 99 8.75 6.94 9.27
CA VAL A 99 8.16 7.57 10.46
C VAL A 99 7.79 9.00 10.12
N LEU A 100 6.52 9.34 10.37
CA LEU A 100 5.95 10.67 10.09
C LEU A 100 5.53 11.32 11.41
N ASP A 101 6.29 12.31 11.86
CA ASP A 101 5.95 13.09 13.05
C ASP A 101 5.15 14.34 12.64
N GLY A 102 3.93 14.46 13.16
CA GLY A 102 3.07 15.63 12.93
C GLY A 102 2.37 15.69 11.57
N ILE A 103 2.06 14.57 10.94
CA ILE A 103 1.36 14.49 9.64
C ILE A 103 -0.15 14.70 9.80
N THR A 104 -0.63 15.93 9.70
CA THR A 104 -2.04 16.30 9.92
C THR A 104 -2.87 16.42 8.64
N ASP A 105 -2.24 16.72 7.50
CA ASP A 105 -2.93 16.89 6.23
C ASP A 105 -3.15 15.53 5.54
N PRO A 106 -4.42 15.17 5.20
CA PRO A 106 -4.74 13.94 4.48
C PRO A 106 -4.07 13.79 3.11
N HIS A 107 -3.86 14.90 2.37
CA HIS A 107 -3.19 14.85 1.07
C HIS A 107 -1.71 14.49 1.24
N ASN A 108 -1.04 15.07 2.23
CA ASN A 108 0.35 14.78 2.52
C ASN A 108 0.52 13.32 2.99
N LEU A 109 -0.35 12.83 3.90
CA LEU A 109 -0.30 11.42 4.30
C LEU A 109 -0.50 10.48 3.09
N GLY A 110 -1.48 10.77 2.22
CA GLY A 110 -1.70 9.97 1.02
C GLY A 110 -0.50 9.96 0.07
N ALA A 111 0.18 11.10 -0.09
CA ALA A 111 1.41 11.22 -0.88
C ALA A 111 2.56 10.42 -0.24
N CYS A 112 2.75 10.52 1.07
CA CYS A 112 3.76 9.76 1.81
C CYS A 112 3.55 8.25 1.70
N LEU A 113 2.30 7.76 1.86
CA LEU A 113 1.97 6.34 1.68
C LEU A 113 2.32 5.86 0.27
N ARG A 114 2.01 6.66 -0.76
CA ARG A 114 2.34 6.32 -2.15
C ARG A 114 3.85 6.24 -2.39
N VAL A 115 4.64 7.15 -1.80
CA VAL A 115 6.10 7.13 -1.87
C VAL A 115 6.65 5.94 -1.11
N ALA A 116 6.13 5.65 0.09
CA ALA A 116 6.51 4.49 0.90
C ALA A 116 6.28 3.17 0.16
N ASP A 117 5.12 3.02 -0.49
CA ASP A 117 4.80 1.85 -1.34
C ASP A 117 5.80 1.71 -2.50
N GLY A 118 6.06 2.81 -3.21
CA GLY A 118 7.02 2.82 -4.33
C GLY A 118 8.46 2.53 -3.90
N ALA A 119 8.84 2.89 -2.66
CA ALA A 119 10.14 2.60 -2.08
C ALA A 119 10.25 1.19 -1.47
N GLY A 120 9.14 0.46 -1.39
CA GLY A 120 9.09 -0.86 -0.75
C GLY A 120 9.16 -0.80 0.78
N ALA A 121 8.68 0.28 1.40
CA ALA A 121 8.62 0.38 2.85
C ALA A 121 7.67 -0.68 3.43
N HIS A 122 8.09 -1.30 4.52
CA HIS A 122 7.34 -2.36 5.19
C HIS A 122 6.22 -1.82 6.08
N ALA A 123 6.37 -0.59 6.58
CA ALA A 123 5.33 0.13 7.32
C ALA A 123 5.56 1.64 7.30
N VAL A 124 4.46 2.38 7.57
CA VAL A 124 4.48 3.80 7.91
C VAL A 124 3.97 3.95 9.33
N ILE A 125 4.66 4.74 10.15
CA ILE A 125 4.38 4.93 11.57
C ILE A 125 4.16 6.41 11.83
N ALA A 126 3.12 6.76 12.60
CA ALA A 126 2.88 8.12 13.05
C ALA A 126 2.37 8.14 14.50
N PRO A 127 2.55 9.25 15.25
CA PRO A 127 1.94 9.38 16.56
C PRO A 127 0.42 9.47 16.44
N LYS A 128 -0.32 8.97 17.44
CA LYS A 128 -1.77 9.03 17.49
C LYS A 128 -2.27 10.47 17.64
N ASP A 129 -1.50 11.25 18.38
CA ASP A 129 -1.74 12.67 18.55
C ASP A 129 -1.03 13.44 17.44
N HIS A 130 -1.68 14.45 16.86
CA HIS A 130 -1.16 15.25 15.76
C HIS A 130 -0.89 14.50 14.44
N ALA A 131 -1.59 13.40 14.20
CA ALA A 131 -1.56 12.73 12.90
C ALA A 131 -2.97 12.41 12.41
N VAL A 132 -3.15 12.46 11.08
CA VAL A 132 -4.40 12.08 10.44
C VAL A 132 -4.44 10.56 10.22
N GLY A 133 -5.59 9.95 10.49
CA GLY A 133 -5.84 8.55 10.14
C GLY A 133 -6.16 8.36 8.66
N VAL A 134 -6.14 7.10 8.21
CA VAL A 134 -6.55 6.76 6.84
C VAL A 134 -8.05 7.00 6.67
N ASN A 135 -8.39 7.96 5.84
CA ASN A 135 -9.76 8.31 5.46
C ASN A 135 -9.92 8.25 3.92
N ALA A 136 -11.11 8.58 3.41
CA ALA A 136 -11.40 8.54 1.97
C ALA A 136 -10.47 9.43 1.12
N THR A 137 -10.06 10.60 1.64
CA THR A 137 -9.12 11.51 0.98
C THR A 137 -7.73 10.88 0.91
N VAL A 138 -7.23 10.35 2.02
CA VAL A 138 -5.95 9.63 2.08
C VAL A 138 -5.95 8.46 1.11
N ALA A 139 -6.96 7.61 1.14
CA ALA A 139 -7.08 6.44 0.24
C ALA A 139 -7.07 6.85 -1.23
N LYS A 140 -7.78 7.93 -1.59
CA LYS A 140 -7.81 8.47 -2.95
C LYS A 140 -6.43 8.97 -3.41
N VAL A 141 -5.74 9.74 -2.57
CA VAL A 141 -4.41 10.32 -2.90
C VAL A 141 -3.34 9.24 -2.91
N ALA A 142 -3.40 8.30 -1.99
CA ALA A 142 -2.48 7.17 -1.90
C ALA A 142 -2.57 6.21 -3.11
N SER A 143 -3.64 6.28 -3.92
CA SER A 143 -3.78 5.50 -5.17
C SER A 143 -3.56 3.99 -4.98
N GLY A 144 -4.08 3.42 -3.88
CA GLY A 144 -3.94 2.00 -3.52
C GLY A 144 -2.84 1.70 -2.50
N ALA A 145 -1.88 2.61 -2.28
CA ALA A 145 -0.80 2.39 -1.31
C ALA A 145 -1.32 2.25 0.15
N ALA A 146 -2.45 2.87 0.47
CA ALA A 146 -3.10 2.69 1.77
C ALA A 146 -3.61 1.25 2.03
N ASP A 147 -3.67 0.42 0.99
CA ASP A 147 -4.08 -0.98 1.07
C ASP A 147 -2.89 -1.96 1.02
N THR A 148 -1.69 -1.46 0.74
CA THR A 148 -0.48 -2.26 0.55
C THR A 148 0.56 -2.01 1.62
N VAL A 149 0.67 -0.77 2.10
CA VAL A 149 1.61 -0.39 3.16
C VAL A 149 0.86 -0.23 4.48
N PRO A 150 1.17 -1.02 5.51
CA PRO A 150 0.59 -0.86 6.83
C PRO A 150 0.88 0.52 7.42
N TYR A 151 -0.15 1.18 7.95
CA TYR A 151 -0.05 2.45 8.65
C TYR A 151 -0.40 2.28 10.12
N PHE A 152 0.59 2.47 10.98
CA PHE A 152 0.44 2.31 12.42
C PHE A 152 0.44 3.66 13.13
N MET A 153 -0.60 3.90 13.92
CA MET A 153 -0.70 5.07 14.79
C MET A 153 -0.31 4.64 16.22
N VAL A 154 0.85 5.11 16.68
CA VAL A 154 1.41 4.76 18.00
C VAL A 154 1.10 5.83 19.05
N THR A 155 0.90 5.41 20.29
CA THR A 155 0.58 6.34 21.38
C THR A 155 1.79 7.16 21.82
N ASN A 156 3.00 6.59 21.74
CA ASN A 156 4.23 7.26 22.13
C ASN A 156 5.32 6.98 21.11
N LEU A 157 5.55 7.94 20.21
CA LEU A 157 6.53 7.80 19.13
C LEU A 157 7.96 7.61 19.64
N ALA A 158 8.36 8.36 20.68
CA ALA A 158 9.71 8.25 21.25
C ALA A 158 9.97 6.85 21.82
N ARG A 159 8.97 6.26 22.49
CA ARG A 159 9.05 4.89 22.99
C ARG A 159 9.17 3.89 21.82
N THR A 160 8.33 4.04 20.80
CA THR A 160 8.39 3.16 19.63
C THR A 160 9.75 3.24 18.93
N LEU A 161 10.32 4.43 18.77
CA LEU A 161 11.66 4.61 18.21
C LEU A 161 12.75 3.90 19.06
N LYS A 162 12.60 3.93 20.39
CA LYS A 162 13.51 3.20 21.29
C LYS A 162 13.38 1.67 21.09
N GLU A 163 12.15 1.16 21.03
CA GLU A 163 11.87 -0.25 20.76
C GLU A 163 12.41 -0.71 19.40
N LEU A 164 12.34 0.13 18.36
CA LEU A 164 12.95 -0.14 17.06
C LEU A 164 14.48 -0.20 17.13
N LYS A 165 15.12 0.66 17.93
CA LYS A 165 16.58 0.60 18.16
C LYS A 165 16.98 -0.68 18.91
N GLU A 166 16.19 -1.13 19.87
CA GLU A 166 16.43 -2.38 20.60
C GLU A 166 16.34 -3.62 19.68
N ARG A 167 15.69 -3.48 18.50
CA ARG A 167 15.66 -4.46 17.40
C ARG A 167 16.77 -4.25 16.35
N ASP A 168 17.82 -3.48 16.66
CA ASP A 168 18.91 -3.13 15.74
C ASP A 168 18.48 -2.36 14.49
N ILE A 169 17.28 -1.74 14.48
CA ILE A 169 16.81 -0.93 13.37
C ILE A 169 17.41 0.46 13.47
N ARG A 170 18.20 0.83 12.47
CA ARG A 170 18.85 2.14 12.39
C ARG A 170 17.83 3.25 12.12
N ILE A 171 17.88 4.30 12.93
CA ILE A 171 17.03 5.47 12.77
C ILE A 171 17.83 6.60 12.11
N ILE A 172 17.25 7.18 11.05
CA ILE A 172 17.76 8.37 10.37
C ILE A 172 16.68 9.44 10.47
N GLY A 173 16.99 10.56 11.10
CA GLY A 173 16.10 11.71 11.19
C GLY A 173 16.37 12.71 10.07
N THR A 174 15.31 13.35 9.60
CA THR A 174 15.38 14.48 8.66
C THR A 174 14.68 15.69 9.26
N SER A 175 15.26 16.87 9.10
CA SER A 175 14.69 18.15 9.51
C SER A 175 15.12 19.22 8.53
N ASP A 176 14.29 20.22 8.31
CA ASP A 176 14.62 21.41 7.51
C ASP A 176 15.74 22.26 8.13
N ASP A 177 15.92 22.20 9.46
CA ASP A 177 17.01 22.86 10.19
C ASP A 177 18.30 22.01 10.24
N ALA A 178 18.31 20.82 9.68
CA ALA A 178 19.46 19.93 9.74
C ALA A 178 20.64 20.43 8.87
N GLN A 179 21.79 20.65 9.49
CA GLN A 179 23.02 21.08 8.78
C GLN A 179 23.63 19.98 7.91
N GLN A 180 23.22 18.72 8.06
CA GLN A 180 23.67 17.57 7.27
C GLN A 180 22.49 16.67 6.91
N ILE A 181 22.43 16.27 5.63
CA ILE A 181 21.58 15.20 5.17
C ILE A 181 22.26 13.87 5.54
N GLY A 182 21.70 13.13 6.49
CA GLY A 182 22.16 11.81 6.91
C GLY A 182 22.39 11.69 8.41
N ARG A 183 22.34 10.50 8.93
CA ARG A 183 22.66 9.99 10.27
C ARG A 183 22.35 10.90 11.47
N ALA A 184 21.12 10.80 11.97
CA ALA A 184 20.88 11.24 13.35
C ALA A 184 21.56 10.25 14.31
N HIS A 185 22.58 10.71 15.03
CA HIS A 185 23.03 10.05 16.26
C HIS A 185 22.08 10.52 17.37
N VAL A 186 21.23 9.64 17.82
CA VAL A 186 20.41 9.83 19.04
C VAL A 186 20.96 8.93 20.12
#